data_8fbb0bab438c89bd25ad1ff8949e8e07
#
_entry.id   8fbb0bab438c89bd25ad1ff8949e8e07
#
_cell.length_a   1.000
_cell.length_b   1.000
_cell.length_c   1.000
_cell.angle_alpha   90.00
_cell.angle_beta   90.00
_cell.angle_gamma   90.00
#
_symmetry.space_group_name_H-M   'P 1'
#
loop_
_entity.id
_entity.type
_entity.pdbx_description
1 polymer ?
#
loop_
_entity_poly.entity_id
_entity_poly.type
_entity_poly.pdbx_seq_one_letter_code
_entity_poly.pdbx_strand_id
1 'polypeptide(L)'
;VISHALWSFVAAAAGTLLTLYLAGPALLRPCAWVLLAALLSAGTWGYLLEGGGRLSRPFGYYGFLIGGLLAIALTAWFDVPGWSTLAAAIADAAPVTQAVGRVRCIVQGCCHGRPVGGAAGFRITHRMSRVTALASLKGVAIHPTPMYSIAGNVLLLLVLLRLWHTGAAWTLIGSLYLLLASMARFVEEQDRGDPQTVQGLTLPIY
;
A
#
# COMPACT_ATOMS: atom_id res chain seq x y z
N VAL A 1 20.79 7.99 2.04
CA VAL A 1 19.60 7.62 2.82
C VAL A 1 18.38 8.14 2.08
N ILE A 2 17.62 7.25 1.46
CA ILE A 2 16.37 7.66 0.78
C ILE A 2 15.32 7.86 1.87
N SER A 3 14.80 9.09 1.93
CA SER A 3 13.82 9.48 2.94
C SER A 3 12.50 8.71 2.77
N HIS A 4 12.02 8.07 3.83
CA HIS A 4 10.68 7.47 3.87
C HIS A 4 9.60 8.48 3.48
N ALA A 5 9.75 9.73 3.91
CA ALA A 5 8.83 10.81 3.63
C ALA A 5 8.71 11.09 2.13
N LEU A 6 9.83 11.08 1.39
CA LEU A 6 9.81 11.32 -0.05
C LEU A 6 8.96 10.28 -0.79
N TRP A 7 9.20 8.99 -0.54
CA TRP A 7 8.45 7.93 -1.21
C TRP A 7 6.98 7.88 -0.81
N SER A 8 6.67 8.19 0.46
CA SER A 8 5.29 8.30 0.91
C SER A 8 4.58 9.49 0.27
N PHE A 9 5.27 10.62 0.14
CA PHE A 9 4.75 11.79 -0.57
C PHE A 9 4.50 11.50 -2.05
N VAL A 10 5.47 10.90 -2.75
CA VAL A 10 5.32 10.55 -4.18
C VAL A 10 4.16 9.57 -4.39
N ALA A 11 4.02 8.57 -3.53
CA ALA A 11 2.92 7.61 -3.59
C ALA A 11 1.56 8.29 -3.36
N ALA A 12 1.46 9.13 -2.34
CA ALA A 12 0.24 9.88 -2.04
C ALA A 12 -0.11 10.87 -3.17
N ALA A 13 0.89 11.59 -3.69
CA ALA A 13 0.69 12.52 -4.81
C ALA A 13 0.21 11.80 -6.08
N ALA A 14 0.84 10.67 -6.44
CA ALA A 14 0.45 9.89 -7.61
C ALA A 14 -1.01 9.39 -7.50
N GLY A 15 -1.39 8.84 -6.35
CA GLY A 15 -2.76 8.40 -6.11
C GLY A 15 -3.76 9.56 -6.12
N THR A 16 -3.44 10.67 -5.46
CA THR A 16 -4.31 11.86 -5.44
C THR A 16 -4.50 12.44 -6.83
N LEU A 17 -3.43 12.56 -7.62
CA LEU A 17 -3.52 13.07 -9.00
C LEU A 17 -4.41 12.18 -9.86
N LEU A 18 -4.26 10.85 -9.78
CA LEU A 18 -5.13 9.94 -10.51
C LEU A 18 -6.57 10.03 -10.02
N THR A 19 -6.80 10.08 -8.70
CA THR A 19 -8.15 10.26 -8.14
C THR A 19 -8.82 11.52 -8.69
N LEU A 20 -8.13 12.66 -8.70
CA LEU A 20 -8.66 13.92 -9.19
C LEU A 20 -8.81 13.97 -10.72
N TYR A 21 -7.95 13.25 -11.44
CA TYR A 21 -8.10 13.09 -12.88
C TYR A 21 -9.39 12.32 -13.24
N LEU A 22 -9.70 11.27 -12.48
CA LEU A 22 -10.90 10.45 -12.69
C LEU A 22 -12.17 11.14 -12.16
N ALA A 23 -12.14 11.61 -10.94
CA ALA A 23 -13.32 12.15 -10.23
C ALA A 23 -13.59 13.63 -10.51
N GLY A 24 -12.61 14.35 -11.01
CA GLY A 24 -12.66 15.79 -11.27
C GLY A 24 -12.19 16.66 -10.10
N PRO A 25 -11.73 17.90 -10.41
CA PRO A 25 -11.13 18.80 -9.41
C PRO A 25 -12.13 19.32 -8.37
N ALA A 26 -13.42 19.27 -8.63
CA ALA A 26 -14.47 19.66 -7.67
C ALA A 26 -14.43 18.81 -6.39
N LEU A 27 -13.92 17.56 -6.48
CA LEU A 27 -13.79 16.64 -5.34
C LEU A 27 -12.44 16.77 -4.59
N LEU A 28 -11.66 17.82 -4.85
CA LEU A 28 -10.37 18.04 -4.18
C LEU A 28 -10.50 18.07 -2.64
N ARG A 29 -11.49 18.81 -2.11
CA ARG A 29 -11.67 18.93 -0.66
C ARG A 29 -11.99 17.59 0.01
N PRO A 30 -13.04 16.84 -0.40
CA PRO A 30 -13.33 15.54 0.19
C PRO A 30 -12.19 14.53 -0.06
N CYS A 31 -11.51 14.55 -1.21
CA CYS A 31 -10.33 13.73 -1.46
C CYS A 31 -9.21 14.03 -0.45
N ALA A 32 -8.92 15.31 -0.18
CA ALA A 32 -7.91 15.72 0.80
C ALA A 32 -8.25 15.24 2.22
N TRP A 33 -9.52 15.29 2.62
CA TRP A 33 -9.96 14.76 3.92
C TRP A 33 -9.80 13.25 4.03
N VAL A 34 -10.19 12.50 3.00
CA VAL A 34 -10.00 11.04 2.98
C VAL A 34 -8.53 10.68 3.05
N LEU A 35 -7.67 11.36 2.27
CA LEU A 35 -6.22 11.15 2.29
C LEU A 35 -5.61 11.47 3.66
N LEU A 36 -5.99 12.59 4.27
CA LEU A 36 -5.51 12.99 5.59
C LEU A 36 -5.87 11.94 6.65
N ALA A 37 -7.13 11.51 6.69
CA ALA A 37 -7.59 10.47 7.62
C ALA A 37 -6.85 9.15 7.40
N ALA A 38 -6.66 8.73 6.14
CA ALA A 38 -5.91 7.52 5.81
C ALA A 38 -4.45 7.61 6.24
N LEU A 39 -3.78 8.74 6.02
CA LEU A 39 -2.38 8.95 6.41
C LEU A 39 -2.20 9.01 7.93
N LEU A 40 -3.07 9.70 8.65
CA LEU A 40 -3.04 9.77 10.11
C LEU A 40 -3.25 8.38 10.73
N SER A 41 -4.23 7.64 10.24
CA SER A 41 -4.49 6.26 10.69
C SER A 41 -3.33 5.32 10.35
N ALA A 42 -2.74 5.44 9.16
CA ALA A 42 -1.55 4.66 8.77
C ALA A 42 -0.34 4.95 9.65
N GLY A 43 -0.10 6.22 9.97
CA GLY A 43 0.99 6.65 10.85
C GLY A 43 0.80 6.16 12.28
N THR A 44 -0.41 6.29 12.82
CA THR A 44 -0.77 5.78 14.15
C THR A 44 -0.60 4.26 14.22
N TRP A 45 -1.09 3.54 13.22
CA TRP A 45 -0.93 2.08 13.12
C TRP A 45 0.54 1.66 13.11
N GLY A 46 1.35 2.30 12.26
CA GLY A 46 2.79 2.01 12.18
C GLY A 46 3.52 2.29 13.49
N TYR A 47 3.19 3.41 14.15
CA TYR A 47 3.77 3.78 15.44
C TYR A 47 3.40 2.80 16.57
N LEU A 48 2.14 2.38 16.64
CA LEU A 48 1.67 1.41 17.65
C LEU A 48 2.33 0.05 17.50
N LEU A 49 2.66 -0.37 16.27
CA LEU A 49 3.26 -1.68 16.01
C LEU A 49 4.79 -1.71 16.14
N GLU A 50 5.48 -0.67 15.66
CA GLU A 50 6.97 -0.68 15.61
C GLU A 50 7.62 0.45 16.42
N GLY A 51 6.85 1.40 16.93
CA GLY A 51 7.41 2.57 17.60
C GLY A 51 8.13 3.54 16.65
N GLY A 52 8.96 4.43 17.19
CA GLY A 52 9.64 5.52 16.47
C GLY A 52 11.09 5.27 16.09
N GLY A 53 11.52 4.04 15.92
CA GLY A 53 12.92 3.69 15.62
C GLY A 53 13.37 4.08 14.20
N ARG A 54 14.70 4.23 14.00
CA ARG A 54 15.30 4.60 12.69
C ARG A 54 14.98 3.64 11.55
N LEU A 55 14.74 2.37 11.87
CA LEU A 55 14.43 1.30 10.91
C LEU A 55 12.95 0.87 10.94
N SER A 56 12.11 1.53 11.78
CA SER A 56 10.68 1.24 11.82
C SER A 56 9.99 1.68 10.53
N ARG A 57 8.87 1.01 10.25
CA ARG A 57 8.00 1.36 9.13
C ARG A 57 7.01 2.43 9.61
N PRO A 58 7.08 3.66 9.07
CA PRO A 58 6.29 4.78 9.61
C PRO A 58 4.80 4.69 9.28
N PHE A 59 4.41 3.86 8.29
CA PHE A 59 3.03 3.74 7.83
C PHE A 59 2.65 2.27 7.66
N GLY A 60 1.50 1.88 8.23
CA GLY A 60 0.91 0.56 8.09
C GLY A 60 -0.21 0.53 7.05
N TYR A 61 -0.23 -0.49 6.20
CA TYR A 61 -1.25 -0.68 5.16
C TYR A 61 -2.67 -0.74 5.73
N TYR A 62 -2.87 -1.53 6.78
CA TYR A 62 -4.20 -1.67 7.40
C TYR A 62 -4.69 -0.39 8.04
N GLY A 63 -3.80 0.38 8.67
CA GLY A 63 -4.14 1.71 9.17
C GLY A 63 -4.62 2.63 8.05
N PHE A 64 -3.91 2.64 6.91
CA PHE A 64 -4.32 3.42 5.74
C PHE A 64 -5.70 2.98 5.22
N LEU A 65 -5.92 1.67 5.09
CA LEU A 65 -7.19 1.11 4.62
C LEU A 65 -8.35 1.45 5.56
N ILE A 66 -8.18 1.24 6.87
CA ILE A 66 -9.21 1.52 7.88
C ILE A 66 -9.56 3.01 7.88
N GLY A 67 -8.55 3.88 7.98
CA GLY A 67 -8.78 5.32 7.99
C GLY A 67 -9.43 5.84 6.71
N GLY A 68 -9.02 5.32 5.55
CA GLY A 68 -9.61 5.65 4.26
C GLY A 68 -11.06 5.19 4.13
N LEU A 69 -11.36 3.94 4.50
CA LEU A 69 -12.72 3.40 4.47
C LEU A 69 -13.66 4.14 5.43
N LEU A 70 -13.21 4.44 6.64
CA LEU A 70 -14.00 5.22 7.59
C LEU A 70 -14.27 6.64 7.07
N ALA A 71 -13.28 7.29 6.47
CA ALA A 71 -13.48 8.62 5.89
C ALA A 71 -14.44 8.59 4.70
N ILE A 72 -14.36 7.59 3.81
CA ILE A 72 -15.33 7.39 2.72
C ILE A 72 -16.73 7.12 3.28
N ALA A 73 -16.86 6.28 4.30
CA ALA A 73 -18.14 6.02 4.95
C ALA A 73 -18.74 7.30 5.57
N LEU A 74 -17.92 8.16 6.16
CA LEU A 74 -18.38 9.46 6.67
C LEU A 74 -18.80 10.40 5.53
N THR A 75 -18.10 10.44 4.39
CA THR A 75 -18.55 11.23 3.23
C THR A 75 -19.89 10.75 2.69
N ALA A 76 -20.13 9.44 2.71
CA ALA A 76 -21.42 8.85 2.34
C ALA A 76 -22.52 9.15 3.37
N TRP A 77 -22.20 9.04 4.67
CA TRP A 77 -23.12 9.32 5.76
C TRP A 77 -23.65 10.77 5.75
N PHE A 78 -22.77 11.72 5.46
CA PHE A 78 -23.10 13.13 5.34
C PHE A 78 -23.60 13.54 3.94
N ASP A 79 -23.84 12.58 3.06
CA ASP A 79 -24.28 12.76 1.67
C ASP A 79 -23.47 13.84 0.92
N VAL A 80 -22.15 13.80 1.08
CA VAL A 80 -21.27 14.73 0.38
C VAL A 80 -21.43 14.55 -1.13
N PRO A 81 -21.76 15.59 -1.91
CA PRO A 81 -21.98 15.45 -3.35
C PRO A 81 -20.79 14.77 -4.06
N GLY A 82 -21.07 13.72 -4.84
CA GLY A 82 -20.07 12.96 -5.59
C GLY A 82 -19.26 11.95 -4.77
N TRP A 83 -19.66 11.63 -3.53
CA TRP A 83 -18.96 10.67 -2.68
C TRP A 83 -18.77 9.29 -3.34
N SER A 84 -19.74 8.80 -4.09
CA SER A 84 -19.67 7.51 -4.80
C SER A 84 -18.62 7.51 -5.92
N THR A 85 -18.57 8.61 -6.69
CA THR A 85 -17.53 8.83 -7.71
C THR A 85 -16.16 8.93 -7.07
N LEU A 86 -16.05 9.64 -5.93
CA LEU A 86 -14.81 9.74 -5.17
C LEU A 86 -14.36 8.36 -4.67
N ALA A 87 -15.27 7.55 -4.13
CA ALA A 87 -14.98 6.22 -3.64
C ALA A 87 -14.44 5.30 -4.76
N ALA A 88 -15.08 5.31 -5.94
CA ALA A 88 -14.60 4.58 -7.10
C ALA A 88 -13.23 5.06 -7.56
N ALA A 89 -13.03 6.38 -7.70
CA ALA A 89 -11.75 6.95 -8.14
C ALA A 89 -10.60 6.66 -7.16
N ILE A 90 -10.87 6.66 -5.85
CA ILE A 90 -9.88 6.25 -4.84
C ILE A 90 -9.56 4.77 -4.97
N ALA A 91 -10.55 3.89 -5.21
CA ALA A 91 -10.30 2.47 -5.42
C ALA A 91 -9.45 2.21 -6.67
N ASP A 92 -9.68 2.97 -7.77
CA ASP A 92 -8.85 2.92 -8.98
C ASP A 92 -7.43 3.44 -8.75
N ALA A 93 -7.26 4.47 -7.93
CA ALA A 93 -5.97 5.08 -7.65
C ALA A 93 -5.15 4.33 -6.58
N ALA A 94 -5.78 3.52 -5.75
CA ALA A 94 -5.12 2.80 -4.67
C ALA A 94 -3.99 1.88 -5.16
N PRO A 95 -4.13 1.11 -6.25
CA PRO A 95 -3.04 0.30 -6.80
C PRO A 95 -1.81 1.12 -7.19
N VAL A 96 -1.99 2.33 -7.75
CA VAL A 96 -0.87 3.23 -8.08
C VAL A 96 -0.14 3.65 -6.81
N THR A 97 -0.89 4.10 -5.80
CA THR A 97 -0.32 4.48 -4.50
C THR A 97 0.48 3.33 -3.89
N GLN A 98 -0.06 2.11 -3.94
CA GLN A 98 0.62 0.93 -3.42
C GLN A 98 1.86 0.56 -4.23
N ALA A 99 1.78 0.54 -5.57
CA ALA A 99 2.91 0.21 -6.44
C ALA A 99 4.08 1.18 -6.22
N VAL A 100 3.83 2.48 -6.19
CA VAL A 100 4.85 3.51 -5.93
C VAL A 100 5.40 3.36 -4.51
N GLY A 101 4.54 3.12 -3.52
CA GLY A 101 4.95 2.86 -2.15
C GLY A 101 5.86 1.63 -2.01
N ARG A 102 5.69 0.60 -2.83
CA ARG A 102 6.54 -0.61 -2.84
C ARG A 102 7.93 -0.37 -3.40
N VAL A 103 8.14 0.64 -4.24
CA VAL A 103 9.50 1.03 -4.68
C VAL A 103 10.37 1.38 -3.48
N ARG A 104 9.82 2.05 -2.46
CA ARG A 104 10.50 2.28 -1.19
C ARG A 104 10.97 0.96 -0.54
N CYS A 105 10.12 -0.08 -0.58
CA CYS A 105 10.46 -1.36 0.03
C CYS A 105 11.66 -2.03 -0.66
N ILE A 106 11.79 -1.89 -1.98
CA ILE A 106 12.97 -2.37 -2.71
C ILE A 106 14.23 -1.65 -2.24
N VAL A 107 14.17 -0.31 -2.13
CA VAL A 107 15.33 0.50 -1.74
C VAL A 107 15.76 0.28 -0.30
N GLN A 108 14.80 0.11 0.62
CA GLN A 108 15.08 -0.08 2.04
C GLN A 108 15.28 -1.52 2.47
N GLY A 109 14.87 -2.47 1.62
CA GLY A 109 14.87 -3.89 1.99
C GLY A 109 13.88 -4.21 3.11
N CYS A 110 12.76 -3.46 3.21
CA CYS A 110 11.64 -3.85 4.05
C CYS A 110 10.65 -4.71 3.24
N CYS A 111 9.80 -5.46 3.92
CA CYS A 111 8.84 -6.38 3.28
C CYS A 111 9.55 -7.39 2.34
N HIS A 112 10.74 -7.80 2.72
CA HIS A 112 11.56 -8.73 1.92
C HIS A 112 10.99 -10.13 1.95
N GLY A 113 11.30 -10.92 0.90
CA GLY A 113 10.95 -12.32 0.84
C GLY A 113 11.88 -13.22 1.66
N ARG A 114 11.46 -14.45 1.86
CA ARG A 114 12.28 -15.52 2.44
C ARG A 114 13.47 -15.87 1.52
N PRO A 115 14.52 -16.48 2.05
CA PRO A 115 15.64 -16.97 1.24
C PRO A 115 15.16 -17.92 0.14
N VAL A 116 15.74 -17.80 -1.05
CA VAL A 116 15.48 -18.65 -2.19
C VAL A 116 16.74 -19.39 -2.61
N GLY A 117 16.60 -20.66 -2.98
CA GLY A 117 17.73 -21.47 -3.46
C GLY A 117 18.13 -21.09 -4.89
N GLY A 118 19.43 -21.23 -5.19
CA GLY A 118 19.96 -21.05 -6.54
C GLY A 118 20.25 -19.61 -6.96
N ALA A 119 20.30 -19.38 -8.28
CA ALA A 119 20.62 -18.07 -8.87
C ALA A 119 19.43 -17.11 -8.96
N ALA A 120 18.21 -17.63 -8.82
CA ALA A 120 17.00 -16.84 -8.86
C ALA A 120 16.78 -16.14 -7.52
N GLY A 121 16.85 -14.82 -7.49
CA GLY A 121 16.58 -14.06 -6.28
C GLY A 121 17.22 -12.69 -6.30
N PHE A 122 16.70 -11.81 -5.48
CA PHE A 122 17.21 -10.46 -5.30
C PHE A 122 18.18 -10.44 -4.11
N ARG A 123 19.32 -9.76 -4.25
CA ARG A 123 20.36 -9.70 -3.20
C ARG A 123 20.52 -8.27 -2.71
N ILE A 124 20.38 -8.06 -1.40
CA ILE A 124 20.59 -6.77 -0.76
C ILE A 124 21.86 -6.81 0.06
N THR A 125 22.76 -5.86 -0.21
CA THR A 125 24.07 -5.77 0.47
C THR A 125 24.24 -4.51 1.31
N HIS A 126 23.34 -3.52 1.13
CA HIS A 126 23.43 -2.24 1.82
C HIS A 126 23.20 -2.42 3.32
N ARG A 127 24.20 -2.05 4.13
CA ARG A 127 24.20 -2.28 5.59
C ARG A 127 23.06 -1.62 6.36
N MET A 128 22.47 -0.54 5.82
CA MET A 128 21.33 0.17 6.42
C MET A 128 19.97 -0.36 5.96
N SER A 129 19.93 -1.43 5.17
CA SER A 129 18.68 -2.09 4.81
C SER A 129 18.18 -2.95 5.97
N ARG A 130 16.86 -3.11 6.09
CA ARG A 130 16.26 -4.01 7.10
C ARG A 130 16.72 -5.47 6.92
N VAL A 131 16.86 -5.91 5.66
CA VAL A 131 17.38 -7.26 5.33
C VAL A 131 18.75 -7.52 5.95
N THR A 132 19.65 -6.52 5.87
CA THR A 132 21.00 -6.65 6.40
C THR A 132 21.06 -6.39 7.91
N ALA A 133 20.36 -5.34 8.38
CA ALA A 133 20.48 -4.86 9.76
C ALA A 133 19.64 -5.67 10.76
N LEU A 134 18.49 -6.18 10.34
CA LEU A 134 17.55 -6.88 11.24
C LEU A 134 17.43 -8.38 10.94
N ALA A 135 17.44 -8.78 9.66
CA ALA A 135 17.26 -10.17 9.27
C ALA A 135 18.59 -10.93 9.09
N SER A 136 19.74 -10.24 9.13
CA SER A 136 21.08 -10.85 8.94
C SER A 136 21.23 -11.58 7.58
N LEU A 137 20.48 -11.19 6.55
CA LEU A 137 20.46 -11.81 5.23
C LEU A 137 21.30 -11.06 4.19
N LYS A 138 22.39 -10.41 4.61
CA LYS A 138 23.28 -9.66 3.71
C LYS A 138 23.79 -10.52 2.57
N GLY A 139 23.46 -10.14 1.32
CA GLY A 139 23.92 -10.85 0.12
C GLY A 139 23.27 -12.22 -0.12
N VAL A 140 22.34 -12.64 0.73
CA VAL A 140 21.55 -13.84 0.51
C VAL A 140 20.49 -13.56 -0.56
N ALA A 141 20.27 -14.53 -1.46
CA ALA A 141 19.19 -14.44 -2.45
C ALA A 141 17.84 -14.61 -1.75
N ILE A 142 16.93 -13.65 -1.94
CA ILE A 142 15.60 -13.62 -1.34
C ILE A 142 14.53 -13.40 -2.41
N HIS A 143 13.30 -13.81 -2.16
CA HIS A 143 12.17 -13.53 -3.04
C HIS A 143 11.96 -12.02 -3.20
N PRO A 144 11.79 -11.50 -4.44
CA PRO A 144 11.54 -10.08 -4.69
C PRO A 144 10.07 -9.69 -4.42
N THR A 145 9.55 -9.97 -3.23
CA THR A 145 8.15 -9.76 -2.86
C THR A 145 7.63 -8.34 -3.13
N PRO A 146 8.42 -7.24 -2.97
CA PRO A 146 7.95 -5.93 -3.39
C PRO A 146 7.69 -5.82 -4.90
N MET A 147 8.46 -6.54 -5.73
CA MET A 147 8.25 -6.55 -7.19
C MET A 147 6.99 -7.34 -7.57
N TYR A 148 6.69 -8.44 -6.86
CA TYR A 148 5.44 -9.18 -7.04
C TYR A 148 4.24 -8.29 -6.72
N SER A 149 4.33 -7.54 -5.62
CA SER A 149 3.32 -6.58 -5.22
C SER A 149 3.14 -5.45 -6.25
N ILE A 150 4.22 -4.91 -6.82
CA ILE A 150 4.15 -3.89 -7.88
C ILE A 150 3.43 -4.47 -9.11
N ALA A 151 3.83 -5.65 -9.58
CA ALA A 151 3.22 -6.28 -10.75
C ALA A 151 1.73 -6.55 -10.53
N GLY A 152 1.35 -7.10 -9.36
CA GLY A 152 -0.05 -7.33 -9.00
C GLY A 152 -0.87 -6.05 -8.97
N ASN A 153 -0.32 -4.97 -8.41
CA ASN A 153 -0.99 -3.66 -8.39
C ASN A 153 -1.13 -3.05 -9.79
N VAL A 154 -0.15 -3.22 -10.67
CA VAL A 154 -0.26 -2.75 -12.08
C VAL A 154 -1.38 -3.51 -12.81
N LEU A 155 -1.46 -4.83 -12.66
CA LEU A 155 -2.54 -5.62 -13.26
C LEU A 155 -3.90 -5.21 -12.69
N LEU A 156 -4.00 -5.03 -11.38
CA LEU A 156 -5.23 -4.58 -10.72
C LEU A 156 -5.66 -3.20 -11.23
N LEU A 157 -4.72 -2.26 -11.37
CA LEU A 157 -4.99 -0.94 -11.94
C LEU A 157 -5.60 -1.03 -13.34
N LEU A 158 -5.04 -1.86 -14.22
CA LEU A 158 -5.54 -2.02 -15.59
C LEU A 158 -6.99 -2.55 -15.60
N VAL A 159 -7.30 -3.50 -14.74
CA VAL A 159 -8.66 -4.05 -14.59
C VAL A 159 -9.63 -2.97 -14.10
N LEU A 160 -9.28 -2.25 -13.05
CA LEU A 160 -10.15 -1.23 -12.45
C LEU A 160 -10.37 -0.06 -13.41
N LEU A 161 -9.31 0.47 -14.05
CA LEU A 161 -9.45 1.53 -15.07
C LEU A 161 -10.33 1.08 -16.24
N ARG A 162 -10.25 -0.19 -16.64
CA ARG A 162 -11.16 -0.72 -17.67
C ARG A 162 -12.61 -0.65 -17.22
N LEU A 163 -12.89 -1.03 -15.97
CA LEU A 163 -14.23 -0.95 -15.40
C LEU A 163 -14.71 0.50 -15.29
N TRP A 164 -13.84 1.42 -14.87
CA TRP A 164 -14.15 2.85 -14.85
C TRP A 164 -14.59 3.34 -16.23
N HIS A 165 -13.81 3.07 -17.27
CA HIS A 165 -14.10 3.50 -18.64
C HIS A 165 -15.33 2.84 -19.27
N THR A 166 -15.79 1.71 -18.75
CA THR A 166 -17.06 1.08 -19.15
C THR A 166 -18.25 1.57 -18.35
N GLY A 167 -18.08 2.51 -17.42
CA GLY A 167 -19.15 3.05 -16.59
C GLY A 167 -19.66 2.08 -15.54
N ALA A 168 -18.80 1.17 -15.05
CA ALA A 168 -19.16 0.21 -14.02
C ALA A 168 -19.59 0.92 -12.72
N ALA A 169 -20.52 0.30 -11.97
CA ALA A 169 -20.97 0.83 -10.70
C ALA A 169 -19.80 0.97 -9.70
N TRP A 170 -19.82 2.05 -8.91
CA TRP A 170 -18.82 2.33 -7.88
C TRP A 170 -18.65 1.16 -6.89
N THR A 171 -19.74 0.46 -6.58
CA THR A 171 -19.74 -0.72 -5.71
C THR A 171 -18.93 -1.87 -6.30
N LEU A 172 -19.04 -2.09 -7.62
CA LEU A 172 -18.26 -3.13 -8.30
C LEU A 172 -16.77 -2.80 -8.29
N ILE A 173 -16.40 -1.56 -8.61
CA ILE A 173 -15.00 -1.11 -8.60
C ILE A 173 -14.40 -1.25 -7.20
N GLY A 174 -15.09 -0.72 -6.18
CA GLY A 174 -14.62 -0.76 -4.79
C GLY A 174 -14.52 -2.19 -4.23
N SER A 175 -15.55 -3.02 -4.43
CA SER A 175 -15.54 -4.40 -3.94
C SER A 175 -14.49 -5.27 -4.63
N LEU A 176 -14.32 -5.10 -5.94
CA LEU A 176 -13.29 -5.83 -6.70
C LEU A 176 -11.88 -5.42 -6.29
N TYR A 177 -11.65 -4.12 -6.06
CA TYR A 177 -10.39 -3.64 -5.49
C TYR A 177 -10.10 -4.33 -4.16
N LEU A 178 -11.03 -4.29 -3.21
CA LEU A 178 -10.84 -4.87 -1.88
C LEU A 178 -10.59 -6.38 -1.95
N LEU A 179 -11.36 -7.10 -2.78
CA LEU A 179 -11.20 -8.54 -2.97
C LEU A 179 -9.84 -8.89 -3.55
N LEU A 180 -9.49 -8.31 -4.71
CA LEU A 180 -8.26 -8.68 -5.42
C LEU A 180 -7.00 -8.20 -4.69
N ALA A 181 -7.03 -7.02 -4.07
CA ALA A 181 -5.92 -6.53 -3.25
C ALA A 181 -5.69 -7.41 -2.02
N SER A 182 -6.77 -7.89 -1.37
CA SER A 182 -6.68 -8.82 -0.23
C SER A 182 -6.14 -10.18 -0.65
N MET A 183 -6.58 -10.72 -1.78
CA MET A 183 -6.07 -11.99 -2.32
C MET A 183 -4.59 -11.88 -2.70
N ALA A 184 -4.21 -10.81 -3.41
CA ALA A 184 -2.81 -10.56 -3.76
C ALA A 184 -1.93 -10.44 -2.52
N ARG A 185 -2.42 -9.76 -1.48
CA ARG A 185 -1.73 -9.63 -0.21
C ARG A 185 -1.57 -10.97 0.51
N PHE A 186 -2.61 -11.81 0.50
CA PHE A 186 -2.55 -13.16 1.08
C PHE A 186 -1.52 -14.03 0.39
N VAL A 187 -1.46 -14.00 -0.96
CA VAL A 187 -0.46 -14.74 -1.74
C VAL A 187 0.95 -14.21 -1.47
N GLU A 188 1.15 -12.89 -1.46
CA GLU A 188 2.45 -12.27 -1.16
C GLU A 188 2.98 -12.69 0.22
N GLU A 189 2.10 -12.83 1.22
CA GLU A 189 2.48 -13.16 2.59
C GLU A 189 3.15 -14.55 2.71
N GLN A 190 2.84 -15.48 1.81
CA GLN A 190 3.45 -16.81 1.80
C GLN A 190 4.94 -16.79 1.48
N ASP A 191 5.39 -15.80 0.70
CA ASP A 191 6.80 -15.66 0.31
C ASP A 191 7.56 -14.62 1.14
N ARG A 192 6.91 -14.00 2.12
CA ARG A 192 7.57 -13.01 3.00
C ARG A 192 8.50 -13.67 4.01
N GLY A 193 9.61 -12.98 4.28
CA GLY A 193 10.65 -13.42 5.20
C GLY A 193 10.80 -12.55 6.45
N ASP A 194 10.10 -11.40 6.52
CA ASP A 194 10.12 -10.55 7.68
C ASP A 194 9.14 -11.05 8.77
N PRO A 195 9.50 -10.95 10.07
CA PRO A 195 8.64 -11.41 11.14
C PRO A 195 7.26 -10.75 11.11
N GLN A 196 6.22 -11.58 11.18
CA GLN A 196 4.80 -11.15 11.13
C GLN A 196 4.07 -11.47 12.44
N THR A 197 4.80 -11.67 13.53
CA THR A 197 4.21 -12.07 14.80
C THR A 197 3.89 -10.87 15.69
N VAL A 198 2.64 -10.75 16.11
CA VAL A 198 2.25 -9.98 17.29
C VAL A 198 1.81 -10.98 18.36
N GLN A 199 2.53 -11.07 19.48
CA GLN A 199 2.20 -11.93 20.63
C GLN A 199 1.92 -13.40 20.26
N GLY A 200 2.66 -13.97 19.30
CA GLY A 200 2.50 -15.36 18.87
C GLY A 200 1.45 -15.61 17.80
N LEU A 201 0.72 -14.59 17.36
CA LEU A 201 -0.20 -14.68 16.22
C LEU A 201 0.54 -14.32 14.94
N THR A 202 0.55 -15.24 13.96
CA THR A 202 1.04 -14.99 12.60
C THR A 202 -0.08 -14.33 11.78
N LEU A 203 -0.26 -13.01 11.95
CA LEU A 203 -1.20 -12.24 11.15
C LEU A 203 -0.42 -11.22 10.29
N PRO A 204 -0.84 -10.99 9.04
CA PRO A 204 -0.29 -9.92 8.22
C PRO A 204 -0.70 -8.58 8.85
N ILE A 205 0.22 -7.90 9.53
CA ILE A 205 -0.04 -6.66 10.26
C ILE A 205 0.39 -5.38 9.54
N TYR A 206 1.03 -5.55 8.37
CA TYR A 206 1.47 -4.43 7.52
C TYR A 206 0.93 -4.49 6.11
#